data_46ee28066f480fbc387e4019bf7a207e
#
_entry.id   46ee28066f480fbc387e4019bf7a207e
#
_cell.length_a   1.000
_cell.length_b   1.000
_cell.length_c   1.000
_cell.angle_alpha   90.00
_cell.angle_beta   90.00
_cell.angle_gamma   90.00
#
_symmetry.space_group_name_H-M   'P 1'
#
loop_
_entity.id
_entity.type
_entity.pdbx_description
1 polymer ?
#
loop_
_entity_poly.entity_id
_entity_poly.type
_entity_poly.pdbx_seq_one_letter_code
_entity_poly.pdbx_strand_id
1 'polypeptide(L)'
;LSTNDTLPNQNTTIEHALLAPHKNYSMVINDLVSEGQNIEGIAHITGGGLIDNVPRILPGGLAAEIDIDTWKKIPIFEFLTNNLDLSTKELYKTFNMGIGLVLIVEENQKNSIMKTLENAGCIEIGRIITSPSKEVYLSEQ
;
A
#
# COMPACT_ATOMS: atom_id res chain seq x y z
N LEU A 1 -3.68 19.37 19.74
CA LEU A 1 -4.55 18.47 18.96
C LEU A 1 -5.25 17.50 19.90
N SER A 2 -6.56 17.34 19.72
CA SER A 2 -7.38 16.33 20.40
C SER A 2 -7.89 15.31 19.37
N THR A 3 -8.07 14.06 19.79
CA THR A 3 -8.66 13.02 18.92
C THR A 3 -10.10 13.36 18.51
N ASN A 4 -10.79 14.19 19.30
CA ASN A 4 -12.16 14.68 19.02
C ASN A 4 -12.18 15.84 17.99
N ASP A 5 -11.03 16.39 17.62
CA ASP A 5 -10.97 17.45 16.61
C ASP A 5 -11.40 16.88 15.25
N THR A 6 -12.08 17.71 14.45
CA THR A 6 -12.49 17.32 13.11
C THR A 6 -11.26 17.24 12.19
N LEU A 7 -11.17 16.17 11.42
CA LEU A 7 -10.13 16.03 10.39
C LEU A 7 -10.33 17.12 9.32
N PRO A 8 -9.32 17.91 8.96
CA PRO A 8 -9.44 19.00 8.00
C PRO A 8 -10.11 18.56 6.70
N ASN A 9 -11.07 19.37 6.22
CA ASN A 9 -11.83 19.12 4.99
C ASN A 9 -12.64 17.81 4.96
N GLN A 10 -12.89 17.20 6.12
CA GLN A 10 -13.68 15.96 6.27
C GLN A 10 -14.79 16.17 7.30
N ASN A 11 -15.88 15.42 7.15
CA ASN A 11 -16.96 15.39 8.14
C ASN A 11 -16.78 14.20 9.10
N THR A 12 -15.57 14.06 9.65
CA THR A 12 -15.21 12.98 10.58
C THR A 12 -14.17 13.49 11.58
N THR A 13 -14.09 12.87 12.76
CA THR A 13 -13.05 13.18 13.76
C THR A 13 -11.76 12.41 13.47
N ILE A 14 -10.66 12.91 14.02
CA ILE A 14 -9.35 12.23 13.97
C ILE A 14 -9.48 10.82 14.57
N GLU A 15 -10.16 10.68 15.72
CA GLU A 15 -10.41 9.40 16.37
C GLU A 15 -11.12 8.40 15.43
N HIS A 16 -12.22 8.82 14.81
CA HIS A 16 -12.99 7.96 13.91
C HIS A 16 -12.16 7.51 12.70
N ALA A 17 -11.36 8.41 12.14
CA ALA A 17 -10.48 8.10 11.01
C ALA A 17 -9.36 7.11 11.39
N LEU A 18 -8.77 7.26 12.61
CA LEU A 18 -7.74 6.36 13.12
C LEU A 18 -8.27 4.98 13.50
N LEU A 19 -9.52 4.89 13.98
CA LEU A 19 -10.17 3.64 14.36
C LEU A 19 -10.91 2.96 13.20
N ALA A 20 -10.86 3.51 12.00
CA ALA A 20 -11.47 2.90 10.83
C ALA A 20 -10.92 1.48 10.61
N PRO A 21 -11.81 0.46 10.43
CA PRO A 21 -11.36 -0.92 10.23
C PRO A 21 -10.49 -1.06 9.00
N HIS A 22 -9.44 -1.86 9.10
CA HIS A 22 -8.66 -2.26 7.93
C HIS A 22 -9.53 -3.05 6.96
N LYS A 23 -9.43 -2.75 5.66
CA LYS A 23 -10.20 -3.44 4.61
C LYS A 23 -9.91 -4.95 4.64
N ASN A 24 -10.96 -5.76 4.57
CA ASN A 24 -10.81 -7.20 4.39
C ASN A 24 -10.58 -7.53 2.90
N TYR A 25 -9.46 -8.15 2.59
CA TYR A 25 -9.07 -8.50 1.24
C TYR A 25 -9.32 -9.97 0.87
N SER A 26 -9.95 -10.78 1.74
CA SER A 26 -10.15 -12.21 1.49
C SER A 26 -10.96 -12.48 0.21
N MET A 27 -11.99 -11.67 -0.07
CA MET A 27 -12.77 -11.79 -1.29
C MET A 27 -11.92 -11.50 -2.53
N VAL A 28 -11.14 -10.43 -2.49
CA VAL A 28 -10.21 -10.05 -3.58
C VAL A 28 -9.26 -11.20 -3.93
N ILE A 29 -8.67 -11.82 -2.90
CA ILE A 29 -7.73 -12.94 -3.10
C ILE A 29 -8.48 -14.17 -3.64
N ASN A 30 -9.66 -14.49 -3.10
CA ASN A 30 -10.47 -15.62 -3.55
C ASN A 30 -10.92 -15.46 -5.01
N ASP A 31 -11.30 -14.27 -5.44
CA ASP A 31 -11.69 -13.99 -6.82
C ASP A 31 -10.52 -14.25 -7.78
N LEU A 32 -9.33 -13.73 -7.46
CA LEU A 32 -8.12 -13.95 -8.25
C LEU A 32 -7.76 -15.44 -8.36
N VAL A 33 -7.81 -16.17 -7.24
CA VAL A 33 -7.52 -17.61 -7.22
C VAL A 33 -8.55 -18.40 -8.02
N SER A 34 -9.84 -18.05 -7.89
CA SER A 34 -10.92 -18.75 -8.61
C SER A 34 -10.87 -18.51 -10.13
N GLU A 35 -10.36 -17.36 -10.56
CA GLU A 35 -10.11 -17.04 -11.97
C GLU A 35 -8.81 -17.62 -12.52
N GLY A 36 -8.03 -18.34 -11.69
CA GLY A 36 -6.77 -18.94 -12.10
C GLY A 36 -5.66 -17.92 -12.38
N GLN A 37 -5.75 -16.73 -11.80
CA GLN A 37 -4.71 -15.71 -11.92
C GLN A 37 -3.44 -16.14 -11.19
N ASN A 38 -2.28 -15.98 -11.83
CA ASN A 38 -1.00 -16.28 -11.21
C ASN A 38 -0.49 -15.08 -10.42
N ILE A 39 -0.29 -15.24 -9.12
CA ILE A 39 0.19 -14.22 -8.21
C ILE A 39 1.52 -14.68 -7.63
N GLU A 40 2.59 -13.95 -7.94
CA GLU A 40 3.95 -14.26 -7.50
C GLU A 40 4.19 -13.90 -6.02
N GLY A 41 3.44 -12.95 -5.49
CA GLY A 41 3.55 -12.57 -4.09
C GLY A 41 2.38 -11.73 -3.59
N ILE A 42 2.05 -11.90 -2.32
CA ILE A 42 1.01 -11.14 -1.62
C ILE A 42 1.60 -10.60 -0.32
N ALA A 43 1.60 -9.27 -0.15
CA ALA A 43 1.96 -8.63 1.10
C ALA A 43 0.76 -7.89 1.70
N HIS A 44 0.35 -8.29 2.90
CA HIS A 44 -0.61 -7.53 3.71
C HIS A 44 0.14 -6.42 4.44
N ILE A 45 -0.24 -5.17 4.16
CA ILE A 45 0.48 -4.00 4.68
C ILE A 45 -0.12 -3.57 6.02
N THR A 46 0.59 -3.90 7.08
CA THR A 46 0.26 -3.62 8.48
C THR A 46 1.36 -2.75 9.13
N GLY A 47 1.61 -2.88 10.43
CA GLY A 47 2.75 -2.26 11.10
C GLY A 47 4.06 -2.60 10.38
N GLY A 48 4.90 -1.61 10.16
CA GLY A 48 6.07 -1.70 9.28
C GLY A 48 5.85 -1.13 7.87
N GLY A 49 4.59 -0.82 7.51
CA GLY A 49 4.24 -0.19 6.23
C GLY A 49 4.74 -0.95 5.01
N LEU A 50 4.91 -0.25 3.90
CA LEU A 50 5.47 -0.83 2.66
C LEU A 50 6.93 -1.26 2.86
N ILE A 51 7.70 -0.48 3.61
CA ILE A 51 9.16 -0.66 3.79
C ILE A 51 9.49 -2.02 4.41
N ASP A 52 8.76 -2.46 5.44
CA ASP A 52 9.07 -3.70 6.14
C ASP A 52 8.25 -4.91 5.65
N ASN A 53 7.05 -4.70 5.07
CA ASN A 53 6.20 -5.82 4.68
C ASN A 53 6.49 -6.33 3.27
N VAL A 54 6.72 -5.46 2.28
CA VAL A 54 7.00 -5.89 0.90
C VAL A 54 8.28 -6.73 0.80
N PRO A 55 9.41 -6.39 1.44
CA PRO A 55 10.61 -7.21 1.36
C PRO A 55 10.45 -8.65 1.87
N ARG A 56 9.49 -8.91 2.75
CA ARG A 56 9.29 -10.28 3.31
C ARG A 56 8.91 -11.29 2.25
N ILE A 57 8.22 -10.86 1.20
CA ILE A 57 7.75 -11.73 0.12
C ILE A 57 8.69 -11.75 -1.10
N LEU A 58 9.72 -10.89 -1.12
CA LEU A 58 10.69 -10.87 -2.22
C LEU A 58 11.73 -12.00 -2.06
N PRO A 59 12.12 -12.70 -3.12
CA PRO A 59 13.31 -13.55 -3.10
C PRO A 59 14.60 -12.73 -3.01
N GLY A 60 15.71 -13.39 -2.71
CA GLY A 60 17.03 -12.76 -2.74
C GLY A 60 17.39 -12.25 -4.12
N GLY A 61 18.10 -11.13 -4.21
CA GLY A 61 18.51 -10.51 -5.48
C GLY A 61 17.45 -9.60 -6.11
N LEU A 62 16.31 -9.36 -5.42
CA LEU A 62 15.24 -8.49 -5.88
C LEU A 62 14.89 -7.43 -4.84
N ALA A 63 14.45 -6.28 -5.33
CA ALA A 63 13.88 -5.18 -4.54
C ALA A 63 12.61 -4.65 -5.21
N ALA A 64 11.84 -3.87 -4.50
CA ALA A 64 10.68 -3.17 -5.06
C ALA A 64 11.01 -1.67 -5.21
N GLU A 65 10.71 -1.11 -6.37
CA GLU A 65 10.69 0.32 -6.62
C GLU A 65 9.22 0.77 -6.63
N ILE A 66 8.84 1.65 -5.71
CA ILE A 66 7.47 2.10 -5.50
C ILE A 66 7.39 3.61 -5.71
N ASP A 67 6.56 4.03 -6.66
CA ASP A 67 6.24 5.43 -6.91
C ASP A 67 5.09 5.85 -6.00
N ILE A 68 5.39 6.71 -5.02
CA ILE A 68 4.43 7.11 -3.98
C ILE A 68 3.45 8.19 -4.44
N ASP A 69 3.57 8.70 -5.65
CA ASP A 69 2.65 9.66 -6.26
C ASP A 69 1.57 8.99 -7.13
N THR A 70 1.63 7.66 -7.31
CA THR A 70 0.65 6.92 -8.12
C THR A 70 -0.72 6.80 -7.47
N TRP A 71 -0.87 7.13 -6.18
CA TRP A 71 -2.17 7.13 -5.50
C TRP A 71 -2.37 8.37 -4.64
N LYS A 72 -3.63 8.77 -4.54
CA LYS A 72 -4.02 9.84 -3.63
C LYS A 72 -3.98 9.35 -2.19
N LYS A 73 -3.21 10.01 -1.34
CA LYS A 73 -3.21 9.76 0.10
C LYS A 73 -4.60 10.03 0.69
N ILE A 74 -5.07 9.13 1.54
CA ILE A 74 -6.32 9.37 2.27
C ILE A 74 -6.11 10.47 3.32
N PRO A 75 -7.15 11.27 3.63
CA PRO A 75 -7.01 12.50 4.42
C PRO A 75 -6.32 12.35 5.77
N ILE A 76 -6.49 11.20 6.44
CA ILE A 76 -5.80 10.97 7.73
C ILE A 76 -4.28 10.91 7.55
N PHE A 77 -3.78 10.30 6.48
CA PHE A 77 -2.34 10.25 6.24
C PHE A 77 -1.78 11.58 5.77
N GLU A 78 -2.52 12.37 4.99
CA GLU A 78 -2.14 13.77 4.69
C GLU A 78 -2.04 14.59 5.99
N PHE A 79 -3.02 14.42 6.88
CA PHE A 79 -3.01 15.06 8.18
C PHE A 79 -1.80 14.65 9.04
N LEU A 80 -1.51 13.36 9.12
CA LEU A 80 -0.36 12.85 9.87
C LEU A 80 0.97 13.36 9.28
N THR A 81 1.12 13.33 7.95
CA THR A 81 2.30 13.84 7.25
C THR A 81 2.57 15.30 7.58
N ASN A 82 1.52 16.12 7.65
CA ASN A 82 1.64 17.56 7.91
C ASN A 82 1.86 17.90 9.40
N ASN A 83 1.60 17.00 10.31
CA ASN A 83 1.65 17.25 11.76
C ASN A 83 2.70 16.43 12.51
N LEU A 84 3.34 15.46 11.86
CA LEU A 84 4.43 14.66 12.42
C LEU A 84 5.76 15.09 11.79
N ASP A 85 6.77 15.24 12.61
CA ASP A 85 8.14 15.51 12.17
C ASP A 85 8.83 14.17 11.83
N LEU A 86 8.36 13.54 10.74
CA LEU A 86 8.86 12.26 10.25
C LEU A 86 9.29 12.41 8.78
N SER A 87 10.40 11.78 8.44
CA SER A 87 10.80 11.67 7.03
C SER A 87 9.82 10.79 6.23
N THR A 88 9.79 10.96 4.91
CA THR A 88 8.99 10.11 4.01
C THR A 88 9.23 8.62 4.29
N LYS A 89 10.48 8.21 4.46
CA LYS A 89 10.83 6.82 4.77
C LYS A 89 10.22 6.34 6.09
N GLU A 90 10.23 7.17 7.13
CA GLU A 90 9.65 6.83 8.43
C GLU A 90 8.13 6.73 8.38
N LEU A 91 7.46 7.60 7.61
CA LEU A 91 6.01 7.54 7.37
C LEU A 91 5.63 6.21 6.70
N TYR A 92 6.32 5.84 5.61
CA TYR A 92 6.07 4.60 4.85
C TYR A 92 6.58 3.33 5.55
N LYS A 93 7.34 3.47 6.62
CA LYS A 93 7.71 2.39 7.54
C LYS A 93 6.72 2.24 8.70
N THR A 94 6.11 3.33 9.14
CA THR A 94 5.18 3.32 10.28
C THR A 94 3.75 3.01 9.86
N PHE A 95 3.32 3.62 8.76
CA PHE A 95 1.93 3.56 8.29
C PHE A 95 1.83 2.85 6.93
N ASN A 96 0.65 2.33 6.63
CA ASN A 96 0.36 1.74 5.31
C ASN A 96 0.12 2.80 4.22
N MET A 97 -0.01 4.06 4.58
CA MET A 97 -0.21 5.22 3.70
C MET A 97 -1.36 5.08 2.69
N GLY A 98 -2.36 4.23 3.01
CA GLY A 98 -3.54 3.96 2.18
C GLY A 98 -3.44 2.68 1.35
N ILE A 99 -2.29 2.01 1.32
CA ILE A 99 -2.09 0.73 0.64
C ILE A 99 -2.20 -0.41 1.67
N GLY A 100 -3.28 -1.16 1.64
CA GLY A 100 -3.51 -2.24 2.61
C GLY A 100 -3.07 -3.63 2.13
N LEU A 101 -2.97 -3.82 0.79
CA LEU A 101 -2.52 -5.08 0.19
C LEU A 101 -1.67 -4.76 -1.05
N VAL A 102 -0.56 -5.47 -1.20
CA VAL A 102 0.29 -5.43 -2.41
C VAL A 102 0.30 -6.81 -3.04
N LEU A 103 0.09 -6.84 -4.35
CA LEU A 103 0.22 -8.03 -5.19
C LEU A 103 1.43 -7.86 -6.10
N ILE A 104 2.25 -8.91 -6.21
CA ILE A 104 3.32 -9.01 -7.19
C ILE A 104 2.87 -9.98 -8.26
N VAL A 105 2.90 -9.53 -9.50
CA VAL A 105 2.39 -10.27 -10.66
C VAL A 105 3.35 -10.11 -11.84
N GLU A 106 3.29 -11.06 -12.80
CA GLU A 106 4.00 -10.89 -14.06
C GLU A 106 3.40 -9.77 -14.90
N GLU A 107 4.24 -9.05 -15.65
CA GLU A 107 3.83 -7.93 -16.50
C GLU A 107 2.73 -8.31 -17.51
N ASN A 108 2.82 -9.52 -18.07
CA ASN A 108 1.83 -10.04 -19.03
C ASN A 108 0.45 -10.27 -18.42
N GLN A 109 0.34 -10.43 -17.09
CA GLN A 109 -0.92 -10.65 -16.37
C GLN A 109 -1.50 -9.38 -15.74
N LYS A 110 -0.72 -8.31 -15.65
CA LYS A 110 -1.11 -7.05 -15.02
C LYS A 110 -2.48 -6.56 -15.46
N ASN A 111 -2.70 -6.45 -16.76
CA ASN A 111 -3.95 -5.91 -17.31
C ASN A 111 -5.18 -6.78 -16.98
N SER A 112 -5.01 -8.12 -16.98
CA SER A 112 -6.07 -9.06 -16.60
C SER A 112 -6.45 -8.89 -15.13
N ILE A 113 -5.44 -8.87 -14.26
CA ILE A 113 -5.64 -8.73 -12.81
C ILE A 113 -6.22 -7.37 -12.45
N MET A 114 -5.72 -6.27 -13.04
CA MET A 114 -6.29 -4.94 -12.83
C MET A 114 -7.75 -4.85 -13.26
N LYS A 115 -8.13 -5.51 -14.36
CA LYS A 115 -9.53 -5.58 -14.80
C LYS A 115 -10.40 -6.35 -13.81
N THR A 116 -9.95 -7.52 -13.35
CA THR A 116 -10.66 -8.31 -12.32
C THR A 116 -10.88 -7.51 -11.04
N LEU A 117 -9.89 -6.71 -10.66
CA LEU A 117 -9.91 -5.92 -9.43
C LEU A 117 -10.33 -4.46 -9.60
N GLU A 118 -10.91 -4.07 -10.73
CA GLU A 118 -11.31 -2.69 -11.01
C GLU A 118 -12.22 -2.12 -9.91
N ASN A 119 -13.24 -2.89 -9.50
CA ASN A 119 -14.16 -2.51 -8.41
C ASN A 119 -13.52 -2.51 -7.02
N ALA A 120 -12.36 -3.16 -6.86
CA ALA A 120 -11.62 -3.17 -5.60
C ALA A 120 -10.70 -1.95 -5.44
N GLY A 121 -10.54 -1.13 -6.50
CA GLY A 121 -9.66 0.03 -6.52
C GLY A 121 -8.19 -0.36 -6.67
N CYS A 122 -7.89 -1.38 -7.47
CA CYS A 122 -6.52 -1.81 -7.76
C CYS A 122 -5.80 -0.76 -8.61
N ILE A 123 -4.56 -0.48 -8.23
CA ILE A 123 -3.67 0.47 -8.93
C ILE A 123 -2.28 -0.13 -9.07
N GLU A 124 -1.56 0.26 -10.10
CA GLU A 124 -0.13 0.00 -10.21
C GLU A 124 0.65 1.02 -9.39
N ILE A 125 1.50 0.55 -8.48
CA ILE A 125 2.28 1.41 -7.58
C ILE A 125 3.79 1.31 -7.80
N GLY A 126 4.25 0.41 -8.67
CA GLY A 126 5.69 0.23 -8.88
C GLY A 126 6.03 -1.09 -9.57
N ARG A 127 7.28 -1.46 -9.46
CA ARG A 127 7.84 -2.64 -10.14
C ARG A 127 8.88 -3.34 -9.28
N ILE A 128 9.15 -4.61 -9.61
CA ILE A 128 10.26 -5.36 -9.05
C ILE A 128 11.51 -5.16 -9.91
N ILE A 129 12.63 -4.91 -9.25
CA ILE A 129 13.92 -4.68 -9.88
C ILE A 129 14.99 -5.64 -9.32
N THR A 130 16.04 -5.87 -10.11
CA THR A 130 17.23 -6.60 -9.62
C THR A 130 18.02 -5.68 -8.66
N SER A 131 18.33 -6.19 -7.47
CA SER A 131 19.10 -5.45 -6.46
C SER A 131 19.83 -6.44 -5.54
N PRO A 132 21.05 -6.10 -5.09
CA PRO A 132 21.76 -6.90 -4.09
C PRO A 132 21.08 -6.86 -2.71
N SER A 133 20.34 -5.79 -2.44
CA SER A 133 19.58 -5.60 -1.19
C SER A 133 18.11 -5.89 -1.41
N LYS A 134 17.53 -6.58 -0.44
CA LYS A 134 16.11 -6.93 -0.41
C LYS A 134 15.33 -5.82 0.31
N GLU A 135 15.03 -4.74 -0.39
CA GLU A 135 14.43 -3.54 0.22
C GLU A 135 13.40 -2.87 -0.70
N VAL A 136 12.78 -1.82 -0.22
CA VAL A 136 11.88 -0.94 -0.96
C VAL A 136 12.56 0.40 -1.21
N TYR A 137 12.64 0.80 -2.47
CA TYR A 137 13.02 2.14 -2.90
C TYR A 137 11.75 2.94 -3.17
N LEU A 138 11.58 4.05 -2.47
CA LEU A 138 10.49 5.00 -2.72
C LEU A 138 10.98 6.04 -3.71
N SER A 139 10.18 6.32 -4.75
CA SER A 139 10.39 7.41 -5.70
C SER A 139 9.23 8.40 -5.65
N GLU A 140 9.54 9.67 -5.88
CA GLU A 140 8.61 10.79 -6.06
C GLU A 140 8.85 11.32 -7.47
N GLN A 141 7.79 11.64 -8.23
CA GLN A 141 7.87 12.23 -9.58
C GLN A 141 7.69 13.74 -9.53
#